data_2cb3766bf63e1a9b7c8010ac8caeea4e
#
_entry.id   2cb3766bf63e1a9b7c8010ac8caeea4e
#
_cell.length_a   1.000
_cell.length_b   1.000
_cell.length_c   1.000
_cell.angle_alpha   90.00
_cell.angle_beta   90.00
_cell.angle_gamma   90.00
#
_symmetry.space_group_name_H-M   'P 1'
#
loop_
_entity.id
_entity.type
_entity.pdbx_description
1 polymer ?
#
loop_
_entity_poly.entity_id
_entity_poly.type
_entity_poly.pdbx_seq_one_letter_code
_entity_poly.pdbx_strand_id
1 'polypeptide(L)'
;MKILPEISRTLSEYLLIPGLTTEDCTPENVDLGAPLVRHRVGEEPGIRIATPMVSAIMQAVSSPTLAVALAQVGGVSFIHQNQQIEDQAADVRAVKRHKAGFRSGEVTVAPTTPLGEVSRRLADTEQGVAVVTQSGEADGEFLGIISLDDFHLERHGAFETAGNRMRGRDGLVTAPATVSLSEANELIWQHHLDVLPVLEDGRLASLVLKRDYQAHKTYHRASVDGEKRLRVGAGINSRDFKDRIPALVEAGADVLCLDSSDGYSVYQARTVEFAREEYGDDVPVGAGNVVDGRAFRYLADAGAAFVKVGIGGGAICTTRAQKGIGRGQASALLDVVEARDAYAQETGVYVPLCCDGGLLNDSHMAMALAMGADFIMLGRYFARLDESPSRKLQIGGQWYKEYWGEGSRRAQNEARYGQRGQMVFEEGVDGYVPYAGSLYDNVERTRAKLTSTMISCGSTNLRDFHRDAVLVPVSAESFKQTGAEVQLRRPTVDSGE
;
A
#
# COMPACT_ATOMS: atom_id res chain seq x y z
N MET A 1 -28.54 -29.31 6.37
CA MET A 1 -27.86 -28.59 5.28
C MET A 1 -28.66 -27.34 4.95
N LYS A 2 -28.03 -26.17 4.82
CA LYS A 2 -28.71 -24.92 4.41
C LYS A 2 -28.12 -24.50 3.04
N ILE A 3 -28.99 -24.28 2.07
CA ILE A 3 -28.63 -23.76 0.76
C ILE A 3 -29.17 -22.32 0.69
N LEU A 4 -28.32 -21.37 0.35
CA LEU A 4 -28.75 -20.00 0.09
C LEU A 4 -29.41 -19.98 -1.31
N PRO A 5 -30.62 -19.42 -1.46
CA PRO A 5 -31.37 -19.46 -2.74
C PRO A 5 -30.77 -18.51 -3.79
N GLU A 6 -29.95 -17.56 -3.37
CA GLU A 6 -29.40 -16.52 -4.21
C GLU A 6 -28.17 -16.99 -5.01
N ILE A 7 -28.07 -16.53 -6.26
CA ILE A 7 -26.88 -16.74 -7.07
C ILE A 7 -25.74 -15.90 -6.50
N SER A 8 -24.60 -16.55 -6.24
CA SER A 8 -23.39 -15.88 -5.75
C SER A 8 -22.70 -15.12 -6.90
N ARG A 9 -22.77 -13.80 -6.89
CA ARG A 9 -22.36 -12.90 -7.98
C ARG A 9 -21.02 -12.24 -7.72
N THR A 10 -20.30 -11.96 -8.81
CA THR A 10 -19.05 -11.19 -8.84
C THR A 10 -19.33 -9.71 -9.13
N LEU A 11 -18.33 -8.84 -8.95
CA LEU A 11 -18.46 -7.41 -9.25
C LEU A 11 -18.73 -7.13 -10.73
N SER A 12 -18.21 -7.97 -11.63
CA SER A 12 -18.45 -7.84 -13.08
C SER A 12 -19.89 -8.09 -13.52
N GLU A 13 -20.73 -8.65 -12.65
CA GLU A 13 -22.15 -8.91 -12.95
C GLU A 13 -23.06 -7.73 -12.62
N TYR A 14 -22.49 -6.55 -12.36
CA TYR A 14 -23.24 -5.33 -12.08
C TYR A 14 -22.70 -4.14 -12.88
N LEU A 15 -23.59 -3.19 -13.16
CA LEU A 15 -23.26 -1.87 -13.65
C LEU A 15 -23.91 -0.80 -12.76
N LEU A 16 -23.32 0.39 -12.73
CA LEU A 16 -23.89 1.57 -12.10
C LEU A 16 -24.84 2.28 -13.06
N ILE A 17 -26.00 2.68 -12.57
CA ILE A 17 -26.92 3.57 -13.28
C ILE A 17 -26.48 5.01 -12.96
N PRO A 18 -26.31 5.88 -13.98
CA PRO A 18 -26.02 7.29 -13.75
C PRO A 18 -27.09 7.96 -12.88
N GLY A 19 -26.64 8.77 -11.93
CA GLY A 19 -27.48 9.64 -11.11
C GLY A 19 -27.59 11.04 -11.69
N LEU A 20 -28.23 11.94 -10.95
CA LEU A 20 -28.31 13.35 -11.32
C LEU A 20 -26.98 14.04 -10.99
N THR A 21 -26.22 14.41 -12.00
CA THR A 21 -25.03 15.27 -11.85
C THR A 21 -25.47 16.72 -11.67
N THR A 22 -25.13 17.33 -10.54
CA THR A 22 -25.40 18.74 -10.23
C THR A 22 -24.16 19.61 -10.46
N GLU A 23 -24.30 20.93 -10.30
CA GLU A 23 -23.18 21.87 -10.41
C GLU A 23 -22.08 21.62 -9.36
N ASP A 24 -22.43 21.00 -8.23
CA ASP A 24 -21.49 20.63 -7.16
C ASP A 24 -20.66 19.38 -7.49
N CYS A 25 -21.08 18.58 -8.48
CA CYS A 25 -20.40 17.37 -8.91
C CYS A 25 -19.19 17.68 -9.80
N THR A 26 -18.18 18.34 -9.24
CA THR A 26 -16.91 18.67 -9.92
C THR A 26 -15.75 17.83 -9.36
N PRO A 27 -14.66 17.62 -10.11
CA PRO A 27 -13.52 16.85 -9.62
C PRO A 27 -12.91 17.40 -8.32
N GLU A 28 -12.96 18.71 -8.11
CA GLU A 28 -12.43 19.39 -6.93
C GLU A 28 -13.29 19.14 -5.68
N ASN A 29 -14.58 18.93 -5.87
CA ASN A 29 -15.54 18.72 -4.78
C ASN A 29 -15.67 17.24 -4.38
N VAL A 30 -15.15 16.31 -5.19
CA VAL A 30 -15.23 14.89 -4.86
C VAL A 30 -14.16 14.50 -3.84
N ASP A 31 -14.61 14.03 -2.69
CA ASP A 31 -13.79 13.47 -1.63
C ASP A 31 -13.86 11.95 -1.64
N LEU A 32 -12.71 11.31 -1.94
CA LEU A 32 -12.52 9.85 -1.87
C LEU A 32 -12.11 9.37 -0.48
N GLY A 33 -12.05 10.27 0.50
CA GLY A 33 -11.59 9.94 1.83
C GLY A 33 -12.50 8.96 2.56
N ALA A 34 -11.89 7.97 3.20
CA ALA A 34 -12.56 6.84 3.86
C ALA A 34 -12.11 6.64 5.31
N PRO A 35 -13.01 6.19 6.20
CA PRO A 35 -12.60 5.73 7.52
C PRO A 35 -11.79 4.43 7.39
N LEU A 36 -10.66 4.34 8.10
CA LEU A 36 -9.87 3.11 8.15
C LEU A 36 -10.22 2.26 9.38
N VAL A 37 -10.68 2.90 10.45
CA VAL A 37 -10.90 2.25 11.74
C VAL A 37 -12.31 2.53 12.28
N ARG A 38 -12.80 1.63 13.15
CA ARG A 38 -14.09 1.76 13.82
C ARG A 38 -14.20 3.09 14.56
N HIS A 39 -15.40 3.65 14.60
CA HIS A 39 -15.71 4.91 15.27
C HIS A 39 -17.19 4.94 15.67
N ARG A 40 -17.58 5.88 16.52
CA ARG A 40 -19.00 6.09 16.82
C ARG A 40 -19.69 6.78 15.64
N VAL A 41 -20.91 6.39 15.37
CA VAL A 41 -21.73 7.04 14.33
C VAL A 41 -21.88 8.53 14.64
N GLY A 42 -21.50 9.37 13.68
CA GLY A 42 -21.53 10.84 13.82
C GLY A 42 -20.23 11.46 14.37
N GLU A 43 -19.24 10.64 14.76
CA GLU A 43 -17.90 11.10 15.10
C GLU A 43 -16.90 10.87 13.97
N GLU A 44 -15.82 11.65 13.95
CA GLU A 44 -14.73 11.44 12.99
C GLU A 44 -13.91 10.19 13.39
N PRO A 45 -13.50 9.36 12.41
CA PRO A 45 -12.66 8.21 12.69
C PRO A 45 -11.25 8.62 13.14
N GLY A 46 -10.67 7.89 14.08
CA GLY A 46 -9.29 8.13 14.55
C GLY A 46 -8.25 8.05 13.42
N ILE A 47 -8.49 7.21 12.40
CA ILE A 47 -7.69 7.14 11.19
C ILE A 47 -8.60 7.24 9.97
N ARG A 48 -8.32 8.25 9.12
CA ARG A 48 -8.94 8.45 7.82
C ARG A 48 -7.86 8.44 6.74
N ILE A 49 -8.13 7.83 5.60
CA ILE A 49 -7.24 7.80 4.44
C ILE A 49 -7.86 8.60 3.29
N ALA A 50 -7.05 9.42 2.60
CA ALA A 50 -7.52 10.28 1.51
C ALA A 50 -7.69 9.52 0.17
N THR A 51 -7.08 8.35 0.07
CA THR A 51 -7.23 7.42 -1.06
C THR A 51 -7.70 6.09 -0.48
N PRO A 52 -8.87 5.57 -0.86
CA PRO A 52 -9.48 4.38 -0.25
C PRO A 52 -8.82 3.08 -0.71
N MET A 53 -7.48 3.04 -0.70
CA MET A 53 -6.67 1.91 -1.17
C MET A 53 -5.67 1.49 -0.12
N VAL A 54 -5.59 0.18 0.11
CA VAL A 54 -4.56 -0.42 0.96
C VAL A 54 -3.88 -1.59 0.24
N SER A 55 -2.62 -1.86 0.57
CA SER A 55 -1.90 -2.97 -0.04
C SER A 55 -2.25 -4.31 0.62
N ALA A 56 -2.27 -5.38 -0.19
CA ALA A 56 -2.42 -6.73 0.31
C ALA A 56 -1.20 -7.15 1.15
N ILE A 57 -1.44 -7.94 2.20
CA ILE A 57 -0.44 -8.43 3.15
C ILE A 57 0.35 -9.59 2.51
N MET A 58 1.20 -9.26 1.55
CA MET A 58 1.90 -10.26 0.72
C MET A 58 3.36 -9.90 0.51
N GLN A 59 4.25 -10.90 0.56
CA GLN A 59 5.68 -10.74 0.25
C GLN A 59 5.92 -10.10 -1.12
N ALA A 60 5.11 -10.46 -2.12
CA ALA A 60 5.24 -9.96 -3.49
C ALA A 60 4.71 -8.53 -3.69
N VAL A 61 4.10 -7.93 -2.66
CA VAL A 61 3.37 -6.65 -2.77
C VAL A 61 3.92 -5.61 -1.81
N SER A 62 3.88 -5.91 -0.50
CA SER A 62 4.07 -4.92 0.55
C SER A 62 5.50 -4.89 1.08
N SER A 63 6.18 -3.77 0.87
CA SER A 63 7.54 -3.46 1.33
C SER A 63 7.58 -2.05 1.91
N PRO A 64 8.65 -1.65 2.60
CA PRO A 64 8.82 -0.25 3.03
C PRO A 64 8.75 0.75 1.88
N THR A 65 9.31 0.44 0.71
CA THR A 65 9.26 1.31 -0.48
C THR A 65 7.83 1.54 -0.95
N LEU A 66 7.05 0.47 -1.11
CA LEU A 66 5.64 0.59 -1.48
C LEU A 66 4.83 1.29 -0.39
N ALA A 67 5.13 1.02 0.89
CA ALA A 67 4.43 1.64 2.01
C ALA A 67 4.62 3.16 2.04
N VAL A 68 5.83 3.63 1.82
CA VAL A 68 6.15 5.07 1.70
C VAL A 68 5.35 5.68 0.54
N ALA A 69 5.45 5.11 -0.65
CA ALA A 69 4.80 5.65 -1.85
C ALA A 69 3.27 5.67 -1.70
N LEU A 70 2.67 4.59 -1.18
CA LEU A 70 1.22 4.52 -0.99
C LEU A 70 0.73 5.50 0.08
N ALA A 71 1.47 5.66 1.19
CA ALA A 71 1.15 6.66 2.20
C ALA A 71 1.23 8.09 1.65
N GLN A 72 2.21 8.41 0.80
CA GLN A 72 2.34 9.71 0.15
C GLN A 72 1.15 10.06 -0.74
N VAL A 73 0.53 9.08 -1.40
CA VAL A 73 -0.68 9.30 -2.21
C VAL A 73 -1.99 9.13 -1.41
N GLY A 74 -1.91 8.99 -0.09
CA GLY A 74 -3.05 9.03 0.82
C GLY A 74 -3.66 7.67 1.17
N GLY A 75 -3.04 6.55 0.77
CA GLY A 75 -3.42 5.20 1.20
C GLY A 75 -2.63 4.70 2.41
N VAL A 76 -2.70 3.40 2.69
CA VAL A 76 -1.91 2.73 3.74
C VAL A 76 -1.47 1.35 3.26
N SER A 77 -0.20 1.02 3.45
CA SER A 77 0.33 -0.31 3.17
C SER A 77 0.42 -1.14 4.44
N PHE A 78 0.10 -2.43 4.33
CA PHE A 78 0.28 -3.40 5.41
C PHE A 78 1.54 -4.24 5.15
N ILE A 79 2.61 -4.01 5.90
CA ILE A 79 3.84 -4.80 5.82
C ILE A 79 3.54 -6.27 6.10
N HIS A 80 4.00 -7.17 5.24
CA HIS A 80 3.66 -8.60 5.32
C HIS A 80 4.24 -9.27 6.57
N GLN A 81 3.51 -10.25 7.10
CA GLN A 81 3.87 -10.98 8.32
C GLN A 81 4.77 -12.21 8.08
N ASN A 82 4.94 -12.60 6.82
CA ASN A 82 5.71 -13.81 6.48
C ASN A 82 7.21 -13.52 6.49
N GLN A 83 7.69 -13.09 7.65
CA GLN A 83 9.08 -12.78 7.99
C GLN A 83 9.26 -12.81 9.51
N GLN A 84 10.50 -12.72 10.00
CA GLN A 84 10.77 -12.64 11.43
C GLN A 84 10.17 -11.37 12.03
N ILE A 85 9.82 -11.41 13.31
CA ILE A 85 9.18 -10.28 14.01
C ILE A 85 10.08 -9.04 13.95
N GLU A 86 11.38 -9.23 14.19
CA GLU A 86 12.39 -8.17 14.19
C GLU A 86 12.53 -7.50 12.83
N ASP A 87 12.49 -8.29 11.73
CA ASP A 87 12.57 -7.78 10.36
C ASP A 87 11.32 -6.97 10.01
N GLN A 88 10.13 -7.47 10.35
CA GLN A 88 8.89 -6.75 10.14
C GLN A 88 8.84 -5.44 10.93
N ALA A 89 9.29 -5.46 12.19
CA ALA A 89 9.39 -4.27 13.01
C ALA A 89 10.42 -3.27 12.46
N ALA A 90 11.52 -3.75 11.88
CA ALA A 90 12.50 -2.91 11.20
C ALA A 90 11.91 -2.23 9.95
N ASP A 91 11.13 -2.97 9.16
CA ASP A 91 10.40 -2.45 8.00
C ASP A 91 9.40 -1.34 8.41
N VAL A 92 8.62 -1.56 9.47
CA VAL A 92 7.71 -0.55 10.03
C VAL A 92 8.49 0.71 10.45
N ARG A 93 9.59 0.54 11.21
CA ARG A 93 10.45 1.66 11.61
C ARG A 93 11.04 2.40 10.41
N ALA A 94 11.38 1.71 9.33
CA ALA A 94 11.88 2.35 8.11
C ALA A 94 10.85 3.30 7.50
N VAL A 95 9.56 2.90 7.44
CA VAL A 95 8.48 3.77 6.97
C VAL A 95 8.26 4.95 7.93
N LYS A 96 8.23 4.70 9.24
CA LYS A 96 8.02 5.77 10.25
C LYS A 96 9.15 6.81 10.28
N ARG A 97 10.37 6.40 9.95
CA ARG A 97 11.53 7.32 9.84
C ARG A 97 11.54 8.11 8.56
N HIS A 98 10.74 7.69 7.56
CA HIS A 98 10.67 8.44 6.30
C HIS A 98 10.08 9.83 6.55
N LYS A 99 10.90 10.86 6.34
CA LYS A 99 10.46 12.26 6.34
C LYS A 99 10.22 12.69 4.89
N ALA A 100 9.04 13.19 4.59
CA ALA A 100 8.74 13.73 3.25
C ALA A 100 9.79 14.79 2.87
N GLY A 101 10.42 14.62 1.70
CA GLY A 101 11.52 15.48 1.25
C GLY A 101 12.89 15.10 1.81
N PHE A 102 12.98 14.12 2.73
CA PHE A 102 14.25 13.56 3.22
C PHE A 102 14.44 12.17 2.58
N ARG A 103 15.55 11.98 1.86
CA ARG A 103 15.88 10.72 1.19
C ARG A 103 16.98 9.97 1.91
N SER A 104 16.96 8.65 1.85
CA SER A 104 18.12 7.84 2.20
C SER A 104 19.22 8.02 1.14
N GLY A 105 20.46 7.82 1.52
CA GLY A 105 21.57 7.75 0.55
C GLY A 105 21.47 6.45 -0.27
N GLU A 106 20.81 6.50 -1.43
CA GLU A 106 20.60 5.33 -2.31
C GLU A 106 21.91 4.74 -2.84
N VAL A 107 22.90 5.63 -3.10
CA VAL A 107 24.24 5.24 -3.53
C VAL A 107 25.23 5.67 -2.47
N THR A 108 25.91 4.70 -1.87
CA THR A 108 27.01 4.91 -0.92
C THR A 108 28.27 4.25 -1.48
N VAL A 109 29.41 4.97 -1.38
CA VAL A 109 30.68 4.53 -1.92
C VAL A 109 31.82 4.84 -0.93
N ALA A 110 32.93 4.07 -1.01
CA ALA A 110 34.15 4.37 -0.30
C ALA A 110 34.95 5.46 -1.03
N PRO A 111 35.85 6.19 -0.35
CA PRO A 111 36.74 7.14 -1.00
C PRO A 111 37.64 6.53 -2.08
N THR A 112 37.90 5.23 -1.98
CA THR A 112 38.72 4.45 -2.94
C THR A 112 37.93 3.96 -4.15
N THR A 113 36.61 4.13 -4.18
CA THR A 113 35.77 3.69 -5.30
C THR A 113 36.14 4.45 -6.59
N PRO A 114 36.42 3.74 -7.71
CA PRO A 114 36.73 4.37 -9.00
C PRO A 114 35.58 5.20 -9.55
N LEU A 115 35.87 6.36 -10.18
CA LEU A 115 34.85 7.25 -10.74
C LEU A 115 33.97 6.57 -11.81
N GLY A 116 34.51 5.62 -12.57
CA GLY A 116 33.74 4.81 -13.53
C GLY A 116 32.65 3.98 -12.86
N GLU A 117 32.91 3.48 -11.64
CA GLU A 117 31.90 2.76 -10.86
C GLU A 117 30.89 3.72 -10.24
N VAL A 118 31.33 4.86 -9.71
CA VAL A 118 30.46 5.92 -9.19
C VAL A 118 29.48 6.36 -10.27
N SER A 119 29.99 6.67 -11.50
CA SER A 119 29.17 7.08 -12.63
C SER A 119 28.10 6.05 -12.99
N ARG A 120 28.48 4.76 -13.03
CA ARG A 120 27.55 3.67 -13.32
C ARG A 120 26.47 3.57 -12.26
N ARG A 121 26.84 3.58 -10.96
CA ARG A 121 25.86 3.50 -9.85
C ARG A 121 24.91 4.69 -9.84
N LEU A 122 25.39 5.89 -10.17
CA LEU A 122 24.55 7.10 -10.25
C LEU A 122 23.63 7.11 -11.47
N ALA A 123 24.05 6.52 -12.61
CA ALA A 123 23.22 6.42 -13.79
C ALA A 123 21.95 5.56 -13.59
N ASP A 124 21.99 4.61 -12.66
CA ASP A 124 20.88 3.73 -12.31
C ASP A 124 19.92 4.34 -11.26
N THR A 125 20.19 5.58 -10.82
CA THR A 125 19.39 6.26 -9.79
C THR A 125 18.95 7.64 -10.24
N GLU A 126 17.77 8.05 -9.76
CA GLU A 126 17.31 9.44 -9.94
C GLU A 126 17.99 10.43 -9.00
N GLN A 127 18.70 9.96 -7.97
CA GLN A 127 19.26 10.81 -6.93
C GLN A 127 20.36 11.74 -7.42
N GLY A 128 21.18 11.28 -8.38
CA GLY A 128 22.23 12.08 -9.01
C GLY A 128 23.40 12.45 -8.10
N VAL A 129 23.41 11.95 -6.86
CA VAL A 129 24.47 12.18 -5.86
C VAL A 129 24.76 10.89 -5.09
N ALA A 130 26.03 10.56 -4.90
CA ALA A 130 26.46 9.47 -4.04
C ALA A 130 27.01 10.02 -2.72
N VAL A 131 26.74 9.30 -1.64
CA VAL A 131 27.31 9.55 -0.31
C VAL A 131 28.67 8.85 -0.22
N VAL A 132 29.67 9.56 0.26
CA VAL A 132 30.99 8.99 0.50
C VAL A 132 31.15 8.76 2.00
N THR A 133 31.30 7.49 2.37
CA THR A 133 31.54 7.07 3.76
C THR A 133 32.88 6.36 3.88
N GLN A 134 33.44 6.31 5.08
CA GLN A 134 34.76 5.69 5.31
C GLN A 134 34.76 4.21 4.87
N SER A 135 33.71 3.47 5.14
CA SER A 135 33.59 2.04 4.81
C SER A 135 33.03 1.77 3.40
N GLY A 136 32.36 2.74 2.78
CA GLY A 136 31.54 2.56 1.57
C GLY A 136 30.15 1.98 1.85
N GLU A 137 29.80 1.77 3.12
CA GLU A 137 28.51 1.28 3.57
C GLU A 137 27.67 2.43 4.16
N ALA A 138 26.34 2.27 4.15
CA ALA A 138 25.40 3.31 4.57
C ALA A 138 25.54 3.75 6.03
N ASP A 139 26.00 2.86 6.89
CA ASP A 139 26.23 3.10 8.32
C ASP A 139 27.65 3.62 8.65
N GLY A 140 28.49 3.79 7.63
CA GLY A 140 29.86 4.32 7.78
C GLY A 140 29.88 5.78 8.19
N GLU A 141 31.05 6.25 8.71
CA GLU A 141 31.29 7.66 8.99
C GLU A 141 31.16 8.48 7.71
N PHE A 142 30.39 9.58 7.75
CA PHE A 142 30.16 10.46 6.62
C PHE A 142 31.39 11.29 6.32
N LEU A 143 31.95 11.17 5.13
CA LEU A 143 33.11 11.93 4.67
C LEU A 143 32.75 13.04 3.67
N GLY A 144 31.68 12.88 2.92
CA GLY A 144 31.27 13.86 1.92
C GLY A 144 30.26 13.31 0.91
N ILE A 145 30.09 14.03 -0.19
CA ILE A 145 29.22 13.65 -1.31
C ILE A 145 29.95 13.83 -2.64
N ILE A 146 29.51 13.09 -3.65
CA ILE A 146 29.98 13.22 -5.03
C ILE A 146 28.81 13.10 -6.02
N SER A 147 28.74 14.02 -6.98
CA SER A 147 27.73 14.04 -8.03
C SER A 147 28.40 13.92 -9.42
N LEU A 148 27.61 13.72 -10.48
CA LEU A 148 28.13 13.71 -11.84
C LEU A 148 28.71 15.06 -12.27
N ASP A 149 28.36 16.16 -11.59
CA ASP A 149 28.89 17.50 -11.86
C ASP A 149 30.28 17.69 -11.25
N ASP A 150 30.71 16.85 -10.32
CA ASP A 150 32.01 16.95 -9.65
C ASP A 150 33.15 16.31 -10.47
N PHE A 151 32.84 15.57 -11.55
CA PHE A 151 33.83 14.93 -12.41
C PHE A 151 33.37 14.67 -13.85
N HIS A 152 34.35 14.54 -14.75
CA HIS A 152 34.17 14.07 -16.13
C HIS A 152 35.11 12.91 -16.41
N LEU A 153 34.61 11.75 -16.81
CA LEU A 153 35.41 10.54 -17.03
C LEU A 153 36.46 10.71 -18.12
N GLU A 154 36.16 11.48 -19.18
CA GLU A 154 37.11 11.76 -20.27
C GLU A 154 38.30 12.64 -19.80
N ARG A 155 38.06 13.51 -18.82
CA ARG A 155 39.09 14.44 -18.30
C ARG A 155 39.88 13.84 -17.13
N HIS A 156 39.20 13.13 -16.24
CA HIS A 156 39.78 12.69 -14.99
C HIS A 156 40.20 11.22 -14.99
N GLY A 157 39.65 10.43 -15.96
CA GLY A 157 39.88 8.99 -16.06
C GLY A 157 38.96 8.16 -15.17
N ALA A 158 38.56 6.98 -15.68
CA ALA A 158 37.62 6.11 -14.99
C ALA A 158 38.20 5.46 -13.71
N PHE A 159 39.52 5.42 -13.57
CA PHE A 159 40.23 4.81 -12.45
C PHE A 159 40.59 5.80 -11.33
N GLU A 160 40.41 7.10 -11.53
CA GLU A 160 40.51 8.08 -10.45
C GLU A 160 39.45 7.79 -9.39
N THR A 161 39.71 8.13 -8.12
CA THR A 161 38.85 7.70 -7.02
C THR A 161 37.87 8.79 -6.57
N ALA A 162 36.75 8.37 -5.97
CA ALA A 162 35.73 9.27 -5.41
C ALA A 162 36.32 10.25 -4.38
N GLY A 163 37.27 9.82 -3.53
CA GLY A 163 37.90 10.64 -2.52
C GLY A 163 38.67 11.85 -3.07
N ASN A 164 39.19 11.77 -4.31
CA ASN A 164 39.90 12.87 -4.96
C ASN A 164 38.96 13.95 -5.54
N ARG A 165 37.66 13.63 -5.73
CA ARG A 165 36.67 14.49 -6.39
C ARG A 165 35.45 14.81 -5.55
N MET A 166 35.27 14.11 -4.44
CA MET A 166 34.16 14.40 -3.53
C MET A 166 34.25 15.80 -2.95
N ARG A 167 33.09 16.35 -2.67
CA ARG A 167 32.96 17.51 -1.78
C ARG A 167 33.04 16.99 -0.34
N GLY A 168 34.18 17.28 0.34
CA GLY A 168 34.41 16.81 1.69
C GLY A 168 33.54 17.51 2.72
N ARG A 169 33.32 16.86 3.86
CA ARG A 169 32.45 17.32 4.96
C ARG A 169 32.69 18.73 5.38
N ASP A 170 33.99 19.15 5.50
CA ASP A 170 34.37 20.48 5.97
C ASP A 170 33.97 21.62 5.00
N GLY A 171 33.72 21.29 3.74
CA GLY A 171 33.27 22.22 2.71
C GLY A 171 31.75 22.18 2.45
N LEU A 172 30.99 21.35 3.19
CA LEU A 172 29.55 21.17 3.00
C LEU A 172 28.79 21.85 4.13
N VAL A 173 27.66 22.48 3.76
CA VAL A 173 26.61 22.82 4.72
C VAL A 173 25.86 21.54 5.05
N THR A 174 25.75 21.22 6.33
CA THR A 174 25.02 20.06 6.84
C THR A 174 23.99 20.50 7.88
N ALA A 175 22.99 19.66 8.13
CA ALA A 175 21.98 19.91 9.16
C ALA A 175 21.89 18.72 10.15
N PRO A 176 21.41 18.93 11.39
CA PRO A 176 21.19 17.85 12.34
C PRO A 176 19.94 17.04 11.97
N ALA A 177 19.83 15.78 12.43
CA ALA A 177 18.66 14.91 12.18
C ALA A 177 17.33 15.48 12.68
N THR A 178 17.37 16.42 13.63
CA THR A 178 16.20 17.14 14.16
C THR A 178 15.67 18.23 13.24
N VAL A 179 16.41 18.60 12.18
CA VAL A 179 16.00 19.67 11.24
C VAL A 179 14.64 19.38 10.65
N SER A 180 13.77 20.39 10.61
CA SER A 180 12.50 20.33 9.88
C SER A 180 12.73 20.52 8.38
N LEU A 181 11.79 20.06 7.55
CA LEU A 181 11.87 20.27 6.10
C LEU A 181 11.88 21.77 5.74
N SER A 182 11.14 22.59 6.49
CA SER A 182 11.13 24.05 6.28
C SER A 182 12.49 24.66 6.53
N GLU A 183 13.14 24.32 7.64
CA GLU A 183 14.49 24.80 7.98
C GLU A 183 15.52 24.25 6.97
N ALA A 184 15.44 22.98 6.58
CA ALA A 184 16.32 22.40 5.58
C ALA A 184 16.20 23.11 4.22
N ASN A 185 14.97 23.46 3.81
CA ASN A 185 14.74 24.22 2.60
C ASN A 185 15.28 25.64 2.69
N GLU A 186 15.13 26.30 3.84
CA GLU A 186 15.72 27.63 4.07
C GLU A 186 17.25 27.58 3.91
N LEU A 187 17.91 26.58 4.50
CA LEU A 187 19.36 26.36 4.33
C LEU A 187 19.73 26.12 2.85
N ILE A 188 18.94 25.33 2.12
CA ILE A 188 19.16 25.09 0.68
C ILE A 188 19.10 26.39 -0.11
N TRP A 189 18.13 27.25 0.16
CA TRP A 189 17.97 28.53 -0.53
C TRP A 189 19.04 29.55 -0.13
N GLN A 190 19.34 29.70 1.16
CA GLN A 190 20.34 30.63 1.67
C GLN A 190 21.75 30.32 1.17
N HIS A 191 22.08 29.05 1.06
CA HIS A 191 23.41 28.60 0.65
C HIS A 191 23.50 28.14 -0.80
N HIS A 192 22.41 28.27 -1.59
CA HIS A 192 22.34 27.85 -2.99
C HIS A 192 22.74 26.38 -3.22
N LEU A 193 22.30 25.48 -2.32
CA LEU A 193 22.63 24.07 -2.36
C LEU A 193 21.72 23.30 -3.32
N ASP A 194 22.26 22.27 -3.98
CA ASP A 194 21.46 21.28 -4.70
C ASP A 194 21.08 20.11 -3.79
N VAL A 195 21.92 19.84 -2.78
CA VAL A 195 21.74 18.79 -1.78
C VAL A 195 22.22 19.26 -0.41
N LEU A 196 21.45 18.94 0.62
CA LEU A 196 21.77 19.18 2.02
C LEU A 196 21.89 17.83 2.74
N PRO A 197 23.10 17.39 3.15
CA PRO A 197 23.26 16.23 4.02
C PRO A 197 22.75 16.52 5.42
N VAL A 198 21.97 15.60 5.96
CA VAL A 198 21.45 15.63 7.33
C VAL A 198 22.16 14.54 8.12
N LEU A 199 22.83 14.94 9.20
CA LEU A 199 23.71 14.05 9.94
C LEU A 199 23.19 13.78 11.36
N GLU A 200 23.44 12.57 11.86
CA GLU A 200 23.26 12.15 13.23
C GLU A 200 24.54 11.44 13.71
N ASP A 201 25.13 11.91 14.78
CA ASP A 201 26.37 11.35 15.35
C ASP A 201 27.51 11.14 14.32
N GLY A 202 27.64 12.06 13.37
CA GLY A 202 28.68 11.99 12.33
C GLY A 202 28.40 11.06 11.16
N ARG A 203 27.23 10.43 11.11
CA ARG A 203 26.74 9.55 10.05
C ARG A 203 25.62 10.21 9.26
N LEU A 204 25.39 9.75 8.04
CA LEU A 204 24.28 10.25 7.25
C LEU A 204 22.96 9.71 7.81
N ALA A 205 22.06 10.60 8.25
CA ALA A 205 20.69 10.28 8.58
C ALA A 205 19.79 10.36 7.34
N SER A 206 19.97 11.41 6.51
CA SER A 206 19.21 11.60 5.25
C SER A 206 19.86 12.67 4.37
N LEU A 207 19.34 12.81 3.14
CA LEU A 207 19.64 13.89 2.20
C LEU A 207 18.36 14.68 1.92
N VAL A 208 18.47 16.01 1.81
CA VAL A 208 17.39 16.86 1.28
C VAL A 208 17.86 17.42 -0.06
N LEU A 209 17.10 17.17 -1.12
CA LEU A 209 17.41 17.63 -2.46
C LEU A 209 16.55 18.84 -2.82
N LYS A 210 17.16 19.88 -3.40
CA LYS A 210 16.45 21.09 -3.86
C LYS A 210 15.25 20.78 -4.75
N ARG A 211 15.36 19.81 -5.62
CA ARG A 211 14.28 19.37 -6.53
C ARG A 211 13.07 18.77 -5.78
N ASP A 212 13.29 18.17 -4.60
CA ASP A 212 12.23 17.51 -3.82
C ASP A 212 11.36 18.53 -3.06
N TYR A 213 11.80 19.78 -2.94
CA TYR A 213 10.97 20.86 -2.38
C TYR A 213 9.66 21.06 -3.14
N GLN A 214 9.68 20.88 -4.46
CA GLN A 214 8.47 20.93 -5.27
C GLN A 214 7.59 19.68 -5.08
N ALA A 215 8.21 18.52 -4.86
CA ALA A 215 7.50 17.27 -4.62
C ALA A 215 6.69 17.30 -3.31
N HIS A 216 7.15 17.99 -2.27
CA HIS A 216 6.41 18.12 -1.00
C HIS A 216 5.05 18.84 -1.17
N LYS A 217 4.93 19.80 -2.08
CA LYS A 217 3.66 20.42 -2.44
C LYS A 217 2.72 19.45 -3.18
N THR A 218 3.27 18.37 -3.73
CA THR A 218 2.53 17.37 -4.51
C THR A 218 1.79 16.37 -3.62
N TYR A 219 2.31 16.09 -2.40
CA TYR A 219 1.75 15.07 -1.50
C TYR A 219 0.83 15.63 -0.41
N HIS A 220 -0.03 16.59 -0.75
CA HIS A 220 -1.00 17.20 0.19
C HIS A 220 -2.03 16.21 0.76
N ARG A 221 -2.17 15.03 0.15
CA ARG A 221 -3.06 13.95 0.57
C ARG A 221 -2.37 12.90 1.43
N ALA A 222 -1.08 13.06 1.74
CA ALA A 222 -0.32 12.03 2.44
C ALA A 222 -1.02 11.56 3.73
N SER A 223 -1.07 10.24 3.89
CA SER A 223 -1.57 9.61 5.11
C SER A 223 -0.51 9.73 6.20
N VAL A 224 -0.72 10.65 7.15
CA VAL A 224 0.23 10.95 8.21
C VAL A 224 -0.43 10.86 9.59
N ASP A 225 0.38 10.51 10.60
CA ASP A 225 -0.02 10.54 12.01
C ASP A 225 0.03 11.95 12.63
N GLY A 226 -0.27 12.06 13.93
CA GLY A 226 -0.24 13.33 14.65
C GLY A 226 1.13 14.00 14.71
N GLU A 227 2.21 13.25 14.51
CA GLU A 227 3.60 13.73 14.44
C GLU A 227 4.07 13.98 13.00
N LYS A 228 3.16 13.92 12.03
CA LYS A 228 3.41 14.07 10.58
C LYS A 228 4.32 12.99 9.98
N ARG A 229 4.45 11.83 10.63
CA ARG A 229 5.12 10.66 10.08
C ARG A 229 4.14 9.91 9.18
N LEU A 230 4.64 9.26 8.13
CA LEU A 230 3.80 8.44 7.25
C LEU A 230 3.14 7.30 8.05
N ARG A 231 1.86 7.05 7.77
CA ARG A 231 1.14 5.92 8.35
C ARG A 231 1.51 4.62 7.67
N VAL A 232 1.64 3.58 8.49
CA VAL A 232 1.93 2.22 8.03
C VAL A 232 1.15 1.20 8.86
N GLY A 233 0.56 0.25 8.17
CA GLY A 233 -0.03 -0.93 8.78
C GLY A 233 0.93 -2.11 8.79
N ALA A 234 0.61 -3.13 9.59
CA ALA A 234 1.35 -4.38 9.58
C ALA A 234 0.41 -5.59 9.67
N GLY A 235 0.73 -6.63 8.91
CA GLY A 235 0.05 -7.91 8.99
C GLY A 235 0.42 -8.67 10.25
N ILE A 236 -0.56 -9.35 10.83
CA ILE A 236 -0.35 -10.24 11.98
C ILE A 236 -1.08 -11.57 11.77
N ASN A 237 -0.76 -12.56 12.58
CA ASN A 237 -1.45 -13.85 12.59
C ASN A 237 -1.86 -14.25 14.01
N SER A 238 -2.71 -15.27 14.13
CA SER A 238 -3.24 -15.76 15.41
C SER A 238 -2.33 -16.75 16.14
N ARG A 239 -1.09 -16.95 15.75
CA ARG A 239 -0.16 -17.89 16.37
C ARG A 239 0.86 -17.21 17.26
N ASP A 240 1.53 -16.17 16.74
CA ASP A 240 2.61 -15.43 17.43
C ASP A 240 2.20 -14.00 17.83
N PHE A 241 0.88 -13.71 17.83
CA PHE A 241 0.37 -12.36 18.06
C PHE A 241 0.83 -11.75 19.41
N LYS A 242 1.04 -12.57 20.44
CA LYS A 242 1.48 -12.10 21.75
C LYS A 242 2.87 -11.48 21.77
N ASP A 243 3.75 -11.95 20.87
CA ASP A 243 5.10 -11.42 20.72
C ASP A 243 5.15 -10.38 19.58
N ARG A 244 4.42 -10.62 18.50
CA ARG A 244 4.43 -9.77 17.30
C ARG A 244 3.74 -8.43 17.51
N ILE A 245 2.57 -8.40 18.17
CA ILE A 245 1.83 -7.14 18.39
C ILE A 245 2.67 -6.15 19.19
N PRO A 246 3.25 -6.50 20.36
CA PRO A 246 4.10 -5.57 21.10
C PRO A 246 5.28 -5.01 20.28
N ALA A 247 5.97 -5.86 19.53
CA ALA A 247 7.11 -5.44 18.70
C ALA A 247 6.71 -4.46 17.58
N LEU A 248 5.55 -4.67 16.96
CA LEU A 248 5.02 -3.78 15.91
C LEU A 248 4.51 -2.45 16.48
N VAL A 249 3.90 -2.47 17.67
CA VAL A 249 3.48 -1.27 18.38
C VAL A 249 4.70 -0.43 18.77
N GLU A 250 5.74 -1.04 19.33
CA GLU A 250 7.00 -0.36 19.64
C GLU A 250 7.68 0.22 18.38
N ALA A 251 7.56 -0.48 17.24
CA ALA A 251 8.04 0.00 15.96
C ALA A 251 7.24 1.19 15.40
N GLY A 252 6.04 1.46 15.93
CA GLY A 252 5.17 2.56 15.57
C GLY A 252 4.14 2.23 14.48
N ALA A 253 3.72 0.97 14.32
CA ALA A 253 2.63 0.61 13.43
C ALA A 253 1.32 1.33 13.84
N ASP A 254 0.66 1.99 12.88
CA ASP A 254 -0.57 2.77 13.14
C ASP A 254 -1.82 1.88 13.16
N VAL A 255 -1.78 0.73 12.49
CA VAL A 255 -2.90 -0.20 12.38
C VAL A 255 -2.39 -1.61 12.08
N LEU A 256 -2.98 -2.60 12.72
CA LEU A 256 -2.66 -4.00 12.49
C LEU A 256 -3.78 -4.68 11.70
N CYS A 257 -3.47 -5.77 11.01
CA CYS A 257 -4.46 -6.52 10.26
C CYS A 257 -4.18 -8.02 10.30
N LEU A 258 -5.13 -8.79 10.78
CA LEU A 258 -5.11 -10.25 10.69
C LEU A 258 -5.19 -10.71 9.24
N ASP A 259 -4.24 -11.53 8.82
CA ASP A 259 -4.21 -12.13 7.50
C ASP A 259 -4.53 -13.62 7.57
N SER A 260 -5.73 -13.98 7.14
CA SER A 260 -6.22 -15.36 7.10
C SER A 260 -7.24 -15.54 5.98
N SER A 261 -7.26 -16.73 5.37
CA SER A 261 -8.29 -17.11 4.40
C SER A 261 -9.67 -17.31 5.03
N ASP A 262 -9.74 -17.52 6.35
CA ASP A 262 -10.96 -17.80 7.12
C ASP A 262 -10.98 -16.96 8.40
N GLY A 263 -11.73 -15.85 8.38
CA GLY A 263 -11.84 -14.92 9.52
C GLY A 263 -12.85 -15.34 10.58
N TYR A 264 -13.84 -16.15 10.23
CA TYR A 264 -14.87 -16.60 11.18
C TYR A 264 -14.32 -17.66 12.14
N SER A 265 -13.45 -17.23 13.05
CA SER A 265 -12.64 -18.12 13.87
C SER A 265 -12.45 -17.55 15.29
N VAL A 266 -12.53 -18.41 16.29
CA VAL A 266 -12.22 -18.07 17.69
C VAL A 266 -10.77 -17.59 17.87
N TYR A 267 -9.87 -17.99 17.00
CA TYR A 267 -8.47 -17.56 17.06
C TYR A 267 -8.32 -16.09 16.68
N GLN A 268 -9.09 -15.63 15.69
CA GLN A 268 -9.10 -14.21 15.33
C GLN A 268 -9.75 -13.36 16.43
N ALA A 269 -10.89 -13.77 16.95
CA ALA A 269 -11.53 -13.06 18.06
C ALA A 269 -10.58 -12.88 19.23
N ARG A 270 -9.92 -13.95 19.69
CA ARG A 270 -8.92 -13.90 20.78
C ARG A 270 -7.75 -12.97 20.48
N THR A 271 -7.31 -12.88 19.22
CA THR A 271 -6.21 -11.97 18.87
C THR A 271 -6.66 -10.52 18.93
N VAL A 272 -7.87 -10.22 18.44
CA VAL A 272 -8.47 -8.87 18.53
C VAL A 272 -8.72 -8.48 19.98
N GLU A 273 -9.33 -9.37 20.78
CA GLU A 273 -9.59 -9.18 22.21
C GLU A 273 -8.29 -8.90 22.97
N PHE A 274 -7.23 -9.68 22.73
CA PHE A 274 -5.92 -9.43 23.33
C PHE A 274 -5.39 -8.02 23.05
N ALA A 275 -5.42 -7.59 21.79
CA ALA A 275 -4.94 -6.25 21.44
C ALA A 275 -5.78 -5.16 22.14
N ARG A 276 -7.10 -5.36 22.24
CA ARG A 276 -7.98 -4.41 22.93
C ARG A 276 -7.80 -4.38 24.43
N GLU A 277 -7.53 -5.52 25.06
CA GLU A 277 -7.26 -5.61 26.49
C GLU A 277 -5.93 -4.92 26.85
N GLU A 278 -4.89 -5.10 26.03
CA GLU A 278 -3.55 -4.57 26.31
C GLU A 278 -3.37 -3.09 25.90
N TYR A 279 -4.02 -2.66 24.79
CA TYR A 279 -3.75 -1.36 24.17
C TYR A 279 -5.00 -0.48 23.96
N GLY A 280 -6.20 -0.99 24.26
CA GLY A 280 -7.45 -0.23 24.05
C GLY A 280 -7.72 0.09 22.59
N ASP A 281 -8.03 1.35 22.30
CA ASP A 281 -8.27 1.87 20.95
C ASP A 281 -6.99 2.44 20.29
N ASP A 282 -5.87 2.48 21.00
CA ASP A 282 -4.61 3.02 20.48
C ASP A 282 -3.97 2.11 19.42
N VAL A 283 -4.28 0.80 19.47
CA VAL A 283 -3.79 -0.19 18.51
C VAL A 283 -4.96 -0.86 17.78
N PRO A 284 -5.48 -0.24 16.71
CA PRO A 284 -6.59 -0.80 15.97
C PRO A 284 -6.17 -2.06 15.19
N VAL A 285 -6.96 -3.14 15.33
CA VAL A 285 -6.72 -4.42 14.67
C VAL A 285 -7.88 -4.75 13.71
N GLY A 286 -7.60 -4.78 12.41
CA GLY A 286 -8.51 -5.31 11.40
C GLY A 286 -8.53 -6.83 11.40
N ALA A 287 -9.68 -7.42 11.07
CA ALA A 287 -9.88 -8.86 11.05
C ALA A 287 -10.54 -9.34 9.74
N GLY A 288 -10.48 -10.61 9.46
CA GLY A 288 -11.08 -11.23 8.26
C GLY A 288 -10.16 -12.34 7.70
N ASN A 289 -10.51 -12.94 6.55
CA ASN A 289 -11.58 -12.51 5.65
C ASN A 289 -12.91 -13.20 5.96
N VAL A 290 -13.99 -12.49 5.69
CA VAL A 290 -15.35 -13.01 5.85
C VAL A 290 -16.13 -12.94 4.53
N VAL A 291 -17.24 -13.66 4.42
CA VAL A 291 -18.12 -13.66 3.25
C VAL A 291 -19.62 -13.59 3.60
N ASP A 292 -19.95 -13.47 4.90
CA ASP A 292 -21.33 -13.30 5.36
C ASP A 292 -21.44 -12.40 6.59
N GLY A 293 -22.65 -11.88 6.85
CA GLY A 293 -22.95 -10.96 7.94
C GLY A 293 -22.79 -11.55 9.34
N ARG A 294 -22.91 -12.87 9.52
CA ARG A 294 -22.71 -13.53 10.82
C ARG A 294 -21.25 -13.48 11.23
N ALA A 295 -20.35 -13.75 10.27
CA ALA A 295 -18.91 -13.68 10.48
C ALA A 295 -18.46 -12.25 10.75
N PHE A 296 -19.02 -11.26 10.03
CA PHE A 296 -18.81 -9.85 10.31
C PHE A 296 -19.18 -9.50 11.75
N ARG A 297 -20.43 -9.82 12.18
CA ARG A 297 -20.92 -9.49 13.52
C ARG A 297 -20.02 -10.10 14.61
N TYR A 298 -19.62 -11.35 14.43
CA TYR A 298 -18.71 -12.04 15.37
C TYR A 298 -17.37 -11.30 15.57
N LEU A 299 -16.76 -10.81 14.51
CA LEU A 299 -15.51 -10.07 14.59
C LEU A 299 -15.71 -8.62 15.09
N ALA A 300 -16.82 -7.98 14.72
CA ALA A 300 -17.19 -6.65 15.21
C ALA A 300 -17.43 -6.65 16.71
N ASP A 301 -18.11 -7.69 17.25
CA ASP A 301 -18.35 -7.89 18.68
C ASP A 301 -17.04 -8.13 19.45
N ALA A 302 -16.08 -8.86 18.86
CA ALA A 302 -14.73 -9.03 19.42
C ALA A 302 -13.92 -7.72 19.43
N GLY A 303 -14.38 -6.68 18.74
CA GLY A 303 -13.75 -5.36 18.73
C GLY A 303 -12.88 -5.05 17.51
N ALA A 304 -13.04 -5.78 16.41
CA ALA A 304 -12.31 -5.52 15.18
C ALA A 304 -12.43 -4.04 14.75
N ALA A 305 -11.30 -3.43 14.37
CA ALA A 305 -11.24 -2.05 13.92
C ALA A 305 -11.82 -1.86 12.50
N PHE A 306 -11.72 -2.87 11.67
CA PHE A 306 -12.38 -3.01 10.37
C PHE A 306 -12.48 -4.49 10.02
N VAL A 307 -13.32 -4.84 9.05
CA VAL A 307 -13.47 -6.23 8.60
C VAL A 307 -13.18 -6.36 7.12
N LYS A 308 -12.29 -7.31 6.76
CA LYS A 308 -11.98 -7.65 5.36
C LYS A 308 -13.01 -8.63 4.81
N VAL A 309 -13.55 -8.31 3.63
CA VAL A 309 -14.59 -9.08 2.94
C VAL A 309 -14.02 -9.69 1.67
N GLY A 310 -14.07 -11.01 1.56
CA GLY A 310 -13.71 -11.76 0.35
C GLY A 310 -12.87 -13.00 0.61
N ILE A 311 -13.33 -14.15 0.13
CA ILE A 311 -12.59 -15.42 0.19
C ILE A 311 -12.51 -16.01 -1.22
N GLY A 312 -11.28 -16.31 -1.65
CA GLY A 312 -11.00 -16.97 -2.92
C GLY A 312 -11.21 -16.09 -4.17
N GLY A 313 -11.34 -14.75 -4.01
CA GLY A 313 -11.50 -13.79 -5.11
C GLY A 313 -10.19 -13.22 -5.65
N GLY A 314 -9.06 -13.44 -4.98
CA GLY A 314 -7.74 -12.93 -5.42
C GLY A 314 -7.29 -13.55 -6.74
N ALA A 315 -6.62 -12.74 -7.59
CA ALA A 315 -6.16 -13.16 -8.92
C ALA A 315 -5.16 -14.34 -8.89
N ILE A 316 -4.55 -14.59 -7.74
CA ILE A 316 -3.53 -15.62 -7.51
C ILE A 316 -4.00 -16.69 -6.50
N CYS A 317 -5.24 -16.57 -6.00
CA CYS A 317 -5.80 -17.45 -4.99
C CYS A 317 -6.49 -18.66 -5.63
N THR A 318 -6.18 -19.86 -5.14
CA THR A 318 -6.78 -21.13 -5.59
C THR A 318 -7.67 -21.78 -4.52
N THR A 319 -7.99 -21.11 -3.41
CA THR A 319 -8.78 -21.63 -2.29
C THR A 319 -10.12 -22.21 -2.76
N ARG A 320 -10.83 -21.54 -3.69
CA ARG A 320 -12.11 -22.04 -4.23
C ARG A 320 -11.94 -23.36 -4.97
N ALA A 321 -10.88 -23.49 -5.76
CA ALA A 321 -10.60 -24.72 -6.50
C ALA A 321 -10.12 -25.85 -5.60
N GLN A 322 -9.31 -25.54 -4.58
CA GLN A 322 -8.71 -26.52 -3.70
C GLN A 322 -9.63 -26.99 -2.56
N LYS A 323 -10.43 -26.06 -2.00
CA LYS A 323 -11.23 -26.32 -0.78
C LYS A 323 -12.74 -26.23 -1.04
N GLY A 324 -13.16 -25.71 -2.18
CA GLY A 324 -14.58 -25.43 -2.45
C GLY A 324 -15.18 -24.32 -1.57
N ILE A 325 -14.33 -23.49 -0.93
CA ILE A 325 -14.73 -22.43 -0.01
C ILE A 325 -14.62 -21.08 -0.71
N GLY A 326 -15.67 -20.25 -0.56
CA GLY A 326 -15.72 -18.90 -1.09
C GLY A 326 -17.12 -18.45 -1.43
N ARG A 327 -17.26 -17.18 -1.82
CA ARG A 327 -18.50 -16.56 -2.29
C ARG A 327 -18.16 -15.53 -3.37
N GLY A 328 -19.06 -15.24 -4.30
CA GLY A 328 -18.91 -14.14 -5.25
C GLY A 328 -18.74 -12.81 -4.49
N GLN A 329 -17.80 -11.99 -4.94
CA GLN A 329 -17.37 -10.80 -4.17
C GLN A 329 -18.51 -9.80 -3.96
N ALA A 330 -19.35 -9.57 -4.97
CA ALA A 330 -20.49 -8.67 -4.85
C ALA A 330 -21.51 -9.21 -3.83
N SER A 331 -21.89 -10.49 -3.92
CA SER A 331 -22.83 -11.09 -2.97
C SER A 331 -22.30 -11.11 -1.53
N ALA A 332 -21.00 -11.37 -1.35
CA ALA A 332 -20.37 -11.32 -0.02
C ALA A 332 -20.40 -9.91 0.55
N LEU A 333 -20.04 -8.91 -0.27
CA LEU A 333 -19.98 -7.52 0.16
C LEU A 333 -21.35 -6.99 0.55
N LEU A 334 -22.39 -7.21 -0.28
CA LEU A 334 -23.75 -6.74 -0.01
C LEU A 334 -24.32 -7.34 1.29
N ASP A 335 -24.13 -8.64 1.54
CA ASP A 335 -24.56 -9.31 2.78
C ASP A 335 -23.84 -8.73 4.02
N VAL A 336 -22.53 -8.46 3.90
CA VAL A 336 -21.76 -7.91 5.00
C VAL A 336 -22.08 -6.42 5.24
N VAL A 337 -22.37 -5.65 4.19
CA VAL A 337 -22.80 -4.25 4.28
C VAL A 337 -24.14 -4.16 5.03
N GLU A 338 -25.11 -5.00 4.70
CA GLU A 338 -26.39 -5.08 5.43
C GLU A 338 -26.15 -5.35 6.92
N ALA A 339 -25.28 -6.30 7.24
CA ALA A 339 -24.94 -6.63 8.61
C ALA A 339 -24.20 -5.50 9.36
N ARG A 340 -23.29 -4.77 8.66
CA ARG A 340 -22.60 -3.59 9.20
C ARG A 340 -23.58 -2.47 9.53
N ASP A 341 -24.50 -2.18 8.61
CA ASP A 341 -25.46 -1.09 8.78
C ASP A 341 -26.43 -1.39 9.95
N ALA A 342 -26.89 -2.63 10.06
CA ALA A 342 -27.69 -3.09 11.19
C ALA A 342 -26.90 -2.99 12.51
N TYR A 343 -25.64 -3.41 12.51
CA TYR A 343 -24.75 -3.31 13.68
C TYR A 343 -24.55 -1.87 14.10
N ALA A 344 -24.32 -0.95 13.16
CA ALA A 344 -24.17 0.46 13.45
C ALA A 344 -25.44 1.09 14.03
N GLN A 345 -26.62 0.69 13.55
CA GLN A 345 -27.92 1.13 14.11
C GLN A 345 -28.15 0.60 15.52
N GLU A 346 -27.80 -0.66 15.79
CA GLU A 346 -28.01 -1.31 17.08
C GLU A 346 -27.04 -0.81 18.18
N THR A 347 -25.76 -0.57 17.81
CA THR A 347 -24.70 -0.33 18.78
C THR A 347 -24.19 1.13 18.81
N GLY A 348 -24.51 1.90 17.77
CA GLY A 348 -23.92 3.22 17.57
C GLY A 348 -22.46 3.19 17.11
N VAL A 349 -21.92 2.01 16.74
CA VAL A 349 -20.53 1.84 16.31
C VAL A 349 -20.47 1.45 14.83
N TYR A 350 -19.80 2.27 14.04
CA TYR A 350 -19.51 1.99 12.64
C TYR A 350 -18.19 1.22 12.53
N VAL A 351 -18.21 0.06 11.87
CA VAL A 351 -17.03 -0.78 11.61
C VAL A 351 -16.78 -0.81 10.12
N PRO A 352 -15.73 -0.13 9.62
CA PRO A 352 -15.43 -0.06 8.19
C PRO A 352 -15.21 -1.41 7.52
N LEU A 353 -15.56 -1.51 6.24
CA LEU A 353 -15.39 -2.70 5.43
C LEU A 353 -14.30 -2.52 4.38
N CYS A 354 -13.38 -3.46 4.34
CA CYS A 354 -12.34 -3.58 3.32
C CYS A 354 -12.73 -4.64 2.30
N CYS A 355 -12.99 -4.26 1.05
CA CYS A 355 -13.20 -5.22 -0.03
C CYS A 355 -11.85 -5.80 -0.49
N ASP A 356 -11.62 -7.09 -0.28
CA ASP A 356 -10.37 -7.79 -0.58
C ASP A 356 -10.57 -8.91 -1.62
N GLY A 357 -9.94 -8.74 -2.79
CA GLY A 357 -10.04 -9.66 -3.92
C GLY A 357 -11.22 -9.40 -4.86
N GLY A 358 -11.16 -10.00 -6.05
CA GLY A 358 -12.17 -9.80 -7.11
C GLY A 358 -12.08 -8.45 -7.85
N LEU A 359 -11.11 -7.61 -7.53
CA LEU A 359 -10.88 -6.27 -8.08
C LEU A 359 -9.89 -6.35 -9.27
N LEU A 360 -10.41 -6.59 -10.46
CA LEU A 360 -9.59 -6.81 -11.66
C LEU A 360 -9.17 -5.52 -12.37
N ASN A 361 -10.00 -4.48 -12.27
CA ASN A 361 -9.82 -3.19 -12.92
C ASN A 361 -10.48 -2.05 -12.12
N ASP A 362 -10.36 -0.80 -12.59
CA ASP A 362 -10.87 0.39 -11.90
C ASP A 362 -12.41 0.39 -11.78
N SER A 363 -13.14 -0.19 -12.74
CA SER A 363 -14.61 -0.27 -12.65
C SER A 363 -15.06 -1.18 -11.52
N HIS A 364 -14.34 -2.29 -11.26
CA HIS A 364 -14.61 -3.14 -10.10
C HIS A 364 -14.31 -2.44 -8.79
N MET A 365 -13.29 -1.54 -8.76
CA MET A 365 -13.00 -0.72 -7.58
C MET A 365 -14.14 0.26 -7.30
N ALA A 366 -14.61 0.97 -8.33
CA ALA A 366 -15.78 1.86 -8.22
C ALA A 366 -17.03 1.08 -7.77
N MET A 367 -17.25 -0.12 -8.33
CA MET A 367 -18.37 -0.98 -7.97
C MET A 367 -18.32 -1.41 -6.50
N ALA A 368 -17.15 -1.83 -6.01
CA ALA A 368 -16.98 -2.24 -4.61
C ALA A 368 -17.25 -1.07 -3.65
N LEU A 369 -16.75 0.12 -3.97
CA LEU A 369 -17.03 1.34 -3.20
C LEU A 369 -18.53 1.69 -3.26
N ALA A 370 -19.16 1.66 -4.42
CA ALA A 370 -20.60 1.91 -4.55
C ALA A 370 -21.46 0.90 -3.77
N MET A 371 -21.02 -0.35 -3.67
CA MET A 371 -21.69 -1.40 -2.89
C MET A 371 -21.50 -1.26 -1.38
N GLY A 372 -20.74 -0.27 -0.90
CA GLY A 372 -20.60 0.02 0.52
C GLY A 372 -19.29 -0.43 1.16
N ALA A 373 -18.27 -0.80 0.38
CA ALA A 373 -16.90 -0.90 0.90
C ALA A 373 -16.36 0.49 1.21
N ASP A 374 -15.75 0.68 2.37
CA ASP A 374 -15.11 1.95 2.74
C ASP A 374 -13.77 2.10 2.04
N PHE A 375 -13.03 1.01 1.92
CA PHE A 375 -11.76 0.97 1.21
C PHE A 375 -11.50 -0.42 0.60
N ILE A 376 -10.48 -0.50 -0.23
CA ILE A 376 -10.19 -1.70 -1.03
C ILE A 376 -8.75 -2.18 -0.80
N MET A 377 -8.56 -3.49 -0.66
CA MET A 377 -7.24 -4.12 -0.56
C MET A 377 -6.82 -4.69 -1.91
N LEU A 378 -5.62 -4.31 -2.36
CA LEU A 378 -5.13 -4.57 -3.70
C LEU A 378 -3.80 -5.35 -3.67
N GLY A 379 -3.80 -6.55 -4.26
CA GLY A 379 -2.60 -7.37 -4.47
C GLY A 379 -2.02 -7.17 -5.88
N ARG A 380 -2.67 -7.74 -6.90
CA ARG A 380 -2.22 -7.69 -8.31
C ARG A 380 -1.98 -6.26 -8.81
N TYR A 381 -2.79 -5.30 -8.41
CA TYR A 381 -2.66 -3.90 -8.81
C TYR A 381 -1.29 -3.34 -8.41
N PHE A 382 -0.91 -3.48 -7.14
CA PHE A 382 0.38 -2.98 -6.65
C PHE A 382 1.56 -3.86 -7.04
N ALA A 383 1.39 -5.18 -7.18
CA ALA A 383 2.45 -6.09 -7.62
C ALA A 383 3.06 -5.72 -8.99
N ARG A 384 2.33 -4.99 -9.84
CA ARG A 384 2.73 -4.57 -11.19
C ARG A 384 3.64 -3.34 -11.21
N LEU A 385 3.84 -2.66 -10.08
CA LEU A 385 4.41 -1.33 -9.99
C LEU A 385 5.89 -1.35 -9.60
N ASP A 386 6.59 -0.27 -9.88
CA ASP A 386 8.02 -0.13 -9.58
C ASP A 386 8.32 -0.33 -8.10
N GLU A 387 7.46 0.19 -7.22
CA GLU A 387 7.65 0.22 -5.77
C GLU A 387 7.37 -1.13 -5.08
N SER A 388 6.77 -2.11 -5.78
CA SER A 388 6.63 -3.47 -5.25
C SER A 388 7.98 -4.17 -5.17
N PRO A 389 8.21 -5.06 -4.16
CA PRO A 389 9.53 -5.65 -3.94
C PRO A 389 9.92 -6.72 -4.95
N SER A 390 8.97 -7.19 -5.76
CA SER A 390 9.19 -8.29 -6.68
C SER A 390 10.08 -7.89 -7.87
N ARG A 391 10.79 -8.88 -8.43
CA ARG A 391 11.72 -8.67 -9.54
C ARG A 391 10.98 -8.30 -10.83
N LYS A 392 11.51 -7.29 -11.55
CA LYS A 392 11.10 -6.92 -12.91
C LYS A 392 11.93 -7.73 -13.91
N LEU A 393 11.27 -8.27 -14.93
CA LEU A 393 11.91 -9.10 -15.96
C LEU A 393 11.24 -8.91 -17.32
N GLN A 394 11.96 -9.27 -18.40
CA GLN A 394 11.45 -9.17 -19.76
C GLN A 394 11.16 -10.56 -20.32
N ILE A 395 9.95 -10.79 -20.81
CA ILE A 395 9.51 -12.03 -21.45
C ILE A 395 8.91 -11.67 -22.81
N GLY A 396 9.46 -12.23 -23.90
CA GLY A 396 8.93 -11.98 -25.24
C GLY A 396 8.91 -10.49 -25.67
N GLY A 397 9.84 -9.68 -25.13
CA GLY A 397 9.92 -8.25 -25.43
C GLY A 397 9.01 -7.38 -24.55
N GLN A 398 8.17 -7.96 -23.73
CA GLN A 398 7.30 -7.24 -22.78
C GLN A 398 7.84 -7.32 -21.36
N TRP A 399 7.59 -6.26 -20.55
CA TRP A 399 8.01 -6.19 -19.17
C TRP A 399 6.95 -6.76 -18.22
N TYR A 400 7.41 -7.55 -17.25
CA TYR A 400 6.61 -8.20 -16.22
C TYR A 400 7.24 -8.00 -14.85
N LYS A 401 6.44 -8.18 -13.79
CA LYS A 401 6.88 -8.36 -12.40
C LYS A 401 6.50 -9.76 -11.94
N GLU A 402 7.34 -10.37 -11.11
CA GLU A 402 6.99 -11.61 -10.45
C GLU A 402 5.85 -11.38 -9.45
N TYR A 403 4.94 -12.35 -9.34
CA TYR A 403 3.81 -12.26 -8.42
C TYR A 403 3.43 -13.65 -7.91
N TRP A 404 3.45 -13.84 -6.60
CA TRP A 404 3.13 -15.11 -5.95
C TRP A 404 2.21 -14.92 -4.76
N GLY A 405 1.33 -15.93 -4.52
CA GLY A 405 0.40 -15.94 -3.40
C GLY A 405 1.07 -16.37 -2.09
N GLU A 406 0.59 -15.87 -0.97
CA GLU A 406 1.02 -16.31 0.37
C GLU A 406 0.73 -17.78 0.64
N GLY A 407 -0.17 -18.39 -0.13
CA GLY A 407 -0.46 -19.82 -0.11
C GLY A 407 0.33 -20.66 -1.11
N SER A 408 1.33 -20.09 -1.79
CA SER A 408 2.21 -20.82 -2.71
C SER A 408 3.43 -21.41 -1.99
N ARG A 409 4.07 -22.40 -2.60
CA ARG A 409 5.34 -22.97 -2.10
C ARG A 409 6.46 -21.94 -2.06
N ARG A 410 6.45 -20.97 -2.98
CA ARG A 410 7.44 -19.89 -3.01
C ARG A 410 7.39 -19.02 -1.75
N ALA A 411 6.21 -18.71 -1.25
CA ALA A 411 6.03 -17.90 -0.06
C ALA A 411 6.58 -18.56 1.21
N GLN A 412 6.57 -19.89 1.30
CA GLN A 412 6.99 -20.66 2.48
C GLN A 412 6.39 -20.14 3.79
N ASN A 413 5.08 -19.83 3.77
CA ASN A 413 4.40 -19.18 4.88
C ASN A 413 4.18 -20.16 6.04
N GLU A 414 5.09 -20.14 7.03
CA GLU A 414 5.06 -21.00 8.20
C GLU A 414 3.86 -20.71 9.11
N ALA A 415 3.44 -19.46 9.21
CA ALA A 415 2.27 -19.08 9.99
C ALA A 415 0.97 -19.68 9.43
N ARG A 416 0.90 -19.92 8.11
CA ARG A 416 -0.26 -20.51 7.45
C ARG A 416 -0.25 -22.02 7.45
N TYR A 417 0.91 -22.65 7.22
CA TYR A 417 1.02 -24.10 6.98
C TYR A 417 1.80 -24.87 8.04
N GLY A 418 2.36 -24.20 9.05
CA GLY A 418 3.25 -24.80 10.04
C GLY A 418 4.69 -24.86 9.55
N GLN A 419 5.46 -25.89 9.99
CA GLN A 419 6.87 -26.02 9.66
C GLN A 419 7.13 -26.12 8.16
N ARG A 420 8.26 -25.58 7.69
CA ARG A 420 8.73 -25.69 6.30
C ARG A 420 8.71 -27.13 5.80
N GLY A 421 8.14 -27.32 4.62
CA GLY A 421 8.09 -28.64 3.98
C GLY A 421 6.86 -29.50 4.30
N GLN A 422 5.94 -29.05 5.17
CA GLN A 422 4.70 -29.77 5.50
C GLN A 422 3.48 -29.34 4.67
N MET A 423 3.67 -28.45 3.68
CA MET A 423 2.56 -28.02 2.81
C MET A 423 2.06 -29.21 1.96
N VAL A 424 0.82 -29.63 2.23
CA VAL A 424 0.18 -30.76 1.54
C VAL A 424 -0.39 -30.32 0.19
N PHE A 425 -0.92 -29.10 0.10
CA PHE A 425 -1.45 -28.52 -1.13
C PHE A 425 -1.28 -26.98 -1.11
N GLU A 426 -1.30 -26.38 -2.29
CA GLU A 426 -1.13 -24.94 -2.47
C GLU A 426 -2.48 -24.25 -2.58
N GLU A 427 -2.65 -23.14 -1.86
CA GLU A 427 -3.81 -22.24 -1.98
C GLU A 427 -3.50 -20.96 -2.76
N GLY A 428 -2.36 -20.90 -3.43
CA GLY A 428 -1.92 -19.81 -4.28
C GLY A 428 -0.95 -20.30 -5.34
N VAL A 429 -0.82 -19.55 -6.42
CA VAL A 429 0.10 -19.83 -7.51
C VAL A 429 1.26 -18.84 -7.53
N ASP A 430 2.33 -19.19 -8.26
CA ASP A 430 3.46 -18.33 -8.59
C ASP A 430 3.44 -18.04 -10.09
N GLY A 431 3.67 -16.81 -10.48
CA GLY A 431 3.61 -16.39 -11.88
C GLY A 431 4.07 -14.95 -12.09
N TYR A 432 3.57 -14.34 -13.16
CA TYR A 432 3.96 -13.01 -13.59
C TYR A 432 2.75 -12.14 -13.85
N VAL A 433 2.91 -10.83 -13.61
CA VAL A 433 1.92 -9.81 -13.96
C VAL A 433 2.55 -8.78 -14.89
N PRO A 434 1.82 -8.23 -15.88
CA PRO A 434 2.34 -7.17 -16.73
C PRO A 434 2.78 -5.97 -15.89
N TYR A 435 3.99 -5.47 -16.14
CA TYR A 435 4.51 -4.27 -15.51
C TYR A 435 3.72 -3.03 -15.93
N ALA A 436 3.46 -2.13 -14.99
CA ALA A 436 2.60 -0.96 -15.21
C ALA A 436 3.23 0.40 -14.83
N GLY A 437 4.52 0.44 -14.47
CA GLY A 437 5.21 1.69 -14.13
C GLY A 437 5.04 2.12 -12.69
N SER A 438 5.09 3.42 -12.46
CA SER A 438 5.09 4.06 -11.13
C SER A 438 3.74 3.93 -10.41
N LEU A 439 3.78 3.75 -9.09
CA LEU A 439 2.61 3.79 -8.20
C LEU A 439 1.89 5.14 -8.31
N TYR A 440 2.63 6.21 -8.33
CA TYR A 440 2.07 7.58 -8.34
C TYR A 440 1.16 7.79 -9.55
N ASP A 441 1.63 7.47 -10.76
CA ASP A 441 0.87 7.62 -11.99
C ASP A 441 -0.37 6.73 -12.05
N ASN A 442 -0.22 5.48 -11.58
CA ASN A 442 -1.32 4.52 -11.59
C ASN A 442 -2.39 4.91 -10.57
N VAL A 443 -2.03 5.29 -9.36
CA VAL A 443 -3.00 5.71 -8.33
C VAL A 443 -3.71 7.00 -8.75
N GLU A 444 -3.02 8.00 -9.28
CA GLU A 444 -3.69 9.23 -9.76
C GLU A 444 -4.66 8.94 -10.91
N ARG A 445 -4.31 8.06 -11.84
CA ARG A 445 -5.21 7.62 -12.92
C ARG A 445 -6.45 6.90 -12.37
N THR A 446 -6.28 6.00 -11.44
CA THR A 446 -7.40 5.28 -10.79
C THR A 446 -8.28 6.24 -10.00
N ARG A 447 -7.68 7.17 -9.23
CA ARG A 447 -8.43 8.21 -8.52
C ARG A 447 -9.28 9.05 -9.47
N ALA A 448 -8.72 9.48 -10.60
CA ALA A 448 -9.46 10.25 -11.60
C ALA A 448 -10.68 9.48 -12.15
N LYS A 449 -10.53 8.15 -12.39
CA LYS A 449 -11.63 7.29 -12.83
C LYS A 449 -12.69 7.12 -11.74
N LEU A 450 -12.31 6.90 -10.48
CA LEU A 450 -13.23 6.82 -9.34
C LEU A 450 -14.00 8.12 -9.17
N THR A 451 -13.31 9.26 -9.20
CA THR A 451 -13.91 10.59 -9.15
C THR A 451 -14.92 10.79 -10.27
N SER A 452 -14.55 10.47 -11.52
CA SER A 452 -15.46 10.57 -12.66
C SER A 452 -16.69 9.69 -12.51
N THR A 453 -16.53 8.47 -11.99
CA THR A 453 -17.66 7.55 -11.74
C THR A 453 -18.62 8.13 -10.69
N MET A 454 -18.08 8.67 -9.57
CA MET A 454 -18.91 9.29 -8.53
C MET A 454 -19.66 10.51 -9.06
N ILE A 455 -19.02 11.36 -9.84
CA ILE A 455 -19.67 12.50 -10.53
C ILE A 455 -20.83 12.01 -11.40
N SER A 456 -20.61 10.97 -12.20
CA SER A 456 -21.66 10.40 -13.05
C SER A 456 -22.82 9.81 -12.25
N CYS A 457 -22.58 9.40 -11.00
CA CYS A 457 -23.62 8.92 -10.08
C CYS A 457 -24.24 10.02 -9.22
N GLY A 458 -23.79 11.30 -9.37
CA GLY A 458 -24.30 12.44 -8.60
C GLY A 458 -23.78 12.50 -7.16
N SER A 459 -22.64 11.88 -6.87
CA SER A 459 -22.10 11.80 -5.52
C SER A 459 -20.76 12.52 -5.41
N THR A 460 -20.56 13.28 -4.31
CA THR A 460 -19.33 14.04 -4.04
C THR A 460 -18.48 13.44 -2.93
N ASN A 461 -18.97 12.41 -2.22
CA ASN A 461 -18.22 11.67 -1.19
C ASN A 461 -18.68 10.21 -1.13
N LEU A 462 -17.88 9.35 -0.48
CA LEU A 462 -18.17 7.91 -0.41
C LEU A 462 -19.47 7.60 0.35
N ARG A 463 -19.80 8.35 1.39
CA ARG A 463 -21.04 8.13 2.17
C ARG A 463 -22.28 8.33 1.31
N ASP A 464 -22.34 9.39 0.51
CA ASP A 464 -23.43 9.64 -0.43
C ASP A 464 -23.40 8.61 -1.55
N PHE A 465 -22.22 8.20 -2.02
CA PHE A 465 -22.08 7.16 -3.03
C PHE A 465 -22.62 5.80 -2.55
N HIS A 466 -22.37 5.42 -1.28
CA HIS A 466 -22.97 4.21 -0.67
C HIS A 466 -24.50 4.29 -0.59
N ARG A 467 -25.03 5.48 -0.27
CA ARG A 467 -26.49 5.66 -0.08
C ARG A 467 -27.26 5.72 -1.40
N ASP A 468 -26.71 6.45 -2.38
CA ASP A 468 -27.45 6.91 -3.55
C ASP A 468 -27.12 6.15 -4.84
N ALA A 469 -26.01 5.38 -4.87
CA ALA A 469 -25.64 4.60 -6.05
C ALA A 469 -26.69 3.54 -6.38
N VAL A 470 -27.11 3.51 -7.64
CA VAL A 470 -28.05 2.52 -8.14
C VAL A 470 -27.32 1.47 -8.98
N LEU A 471 -27.45 0.23 -8.57
CA LEU A 471 -26.78 -0.92 -9.17
C LEU A 471 -27.80 -1.78 -9.95
N VAL A 472 -27.43 -2.21 -11.14
CA VAL A 472 -28.23 -3.15 -11.93
C VAL A 472 -27.44 -4.42 -12.23
N PRO A 473 -27.96 -5.62 -11.96
CA PRO A 473 -27.33 -6.85 -12.40
C PRO A 473 -27.41 -6.97 -13.92
N VAL A 474 -26.32 -7.41 -14.55
CA VAL A 474 -26.24 -7.57 -16.01
C VAL A 474 -26.22 -9.03 -16.43
N SER A 475 -26.75 -9.31 -17.62
CA SER A 475 -26.64 -10.63 -18.23
C SER A 475 -25.25 -10.87 -18.81
N ALA A 476 -24.87 -12.14 -19.04
CA ALA A 476 -23.61 -12.47 -19.69
C ALA A 476 -23.47 -11.83 -21.08
N GLU A 477 -24.55 -11.65 -21.81
CA GLU A 477 -24.57 -10.99 -23.12
C GLU A 477 -24.34 -9.48 -22.98
N SER A 478 -24.98 -8.83 -22.01
CA SER A 478 -24.73 -7.40 -21.71
C SER A 478 -23.30 -7.15 -21.25
N PHE A 479 -22.72 -8.07 -20.48
CA PHE A 479 -21.33 -7.97 -20.05
C PHE A 479 -20.34 -8.03 -21.23
N LYS A 480 -20.58 -8.88 -22.24
CA LYS A 480 -19.73 -8.95 -23.44
C LYS A 480 -19.66 -7.64 -24.22
N GLN A 481 -20.67 -6.76 -24.10
CA GLN A 481 -20.69 -5.44 -24.75
C GLN A 481 -19.88 -4.37 -24.00
N THR A 482 -19.24 -4.70 -22.89
CA THR A 482 -18.45 -3.72 -22.11
C THR A 482 -17.08 -3.40 -22.72
N GLY A 483 -16.61 -4.17 -23.70
CA GLY A 483 -15.36 -3.99 -24.41
C GLY A 483 -15.49 -3.14 -25.68
N ALA A 484 -14.35 -2.60 -26.15
CA ALA A 484 -14.29 -1.95 -27.46
C ALA A 484 -14.31 -3.00 -28.58
N GLU A 485 -15.30 -2.92 -29.47
CA GLU A 485 -15.46 -3.83 -30.63
C GLU A 485 -14.70 -3.33 -31.87
N VAL A 486 -13.56 -2.65 -31.67
CA VAL A 486 -12.72 -2.11 -32.75
C VAL A 486 -11.29 -2.56 -32.61
N GLN A 487 -10.56 -2.67 -33.72
CA GLN A 487 -9.14 -2.91 -33.69
C GLN A 487 -8.43 -1.68 -33.14
N LEU A 488 -7.80 -1.80 -31.96
CA LEU A 488 -7.10 -0.70 -31.31
C LEU A 488 -5.82 -0.35 -32.10
N ARG A 489 -5.58 0.94 -32.32
CA ARG A 489 -4.34 1.43 -32.95
C ARG A 489 -3.13 1.28 -32.03
N ARG A 490 -3.35 1.26 -30.72
CA ARG A 490 -2.33 0.99 -29.68
C ARG A 490 -2.95 0.05 -28.65
N PRO A 491 -2.19 -0.93 -28.16
CA PRO A 491 -2.64 -1.69 -26.99
C PRO A 491 -2.88 -0.71 -25.85
N THR A 492 -4.07 -0.71 -25.28
CA THR A 492 -4.31 -0.01 -24.02
C THR A 492 -3.58 -0.77 -22.91
N VAL A 493 -2.65 -0.13 -22.25
CA VAL A 493 -1.91 -0.68 -21.09
C VAL A 493 -2.88 -1.03 -19.94
N ASP A 494 -4.14 -0.60 -20.04
CA ASP A 494 -5.17 -0.69 -19.00
C ASP A 494 -6.16 -1.85 -19.16
N SER A 495 -6.17 -2.58 -20.28
CA SER A 495 -7.00 -3.78 -20.37
C SER A 495 -6.31 -4.91 -19.59
N GLY A 496 -6.81 -5.16 -18.39
CA GLY A 496 -6.36 -6.26 -17.55
C GLY A 496 -6.86 -7.61 -18.09
N GLU A 497 -6.49 -8.01 -19.31
CA GLU A 497 -6.58 -9.38 -19.80
C GLU A 497 -5.28 -10.14 -19.52
#